data_d079e0e6cc3fdd3f4b78cbc139c9f9c6
#
_entry.id   d079e0e6cc3fdd3f4b78cbc139c9f9c6
#
_cell.length_a   1.000
_cell.length_b   1.000
_cell.length_c   1.000
_cell.angle_alpha   90.00
_cell.angle_beta   90.00
_cell.angle_gamma   90.00
#
_symmetry.space_group_name_H-M   'P 1'
#
loop_
_entity.id
_entity.type
_entity.pdbx_description
1 polymer ?
#
loop_
_entity_poly.entity_id
_entity_poly.type
_entity_poly.pdbx_seq_one_letter_code
_entity_poly.pdbx_strand_id
1 'polypeptide(L)'
;HLDLTLYDGELVCLIGQNGIGKTTLLRTLAGMQPPLSGTVGLHDQDVHQLDAGALARLLSIVLTERVDPGVMIARELVALGRHPHTDWLGRLSAHDQAIIDGAIQSVGAAHLAARPVRELSDGERQKITIARALAQEPALLILDEPTAFLDLPRRVEIMRLVRRLTRERGMAALISTHDLDLALRAADRLWLLVPGMTPDALPTLIDGAPEDLILNGALAAAFQNDGAQFDPATGSFQLSAESIGVVQLTSAGGDDLRGVWTRRALERAGFRVVNDTQTANTHIETTEEGWRVMADGTTVHMESISRLIEKLRTL
;
A
#
# COMPACT_ATOMS: atom_id res chain seq x y z
N HIS A 1 24.54 -1.38 1.79
CA HIS A 1 24.53 -0.63 3.05
C HIS A 1 23.25 0.17 3.11
N LEU A 2 22.44 -0.02 4.18
CA LEU A 2 21.21 0.72 4.40
C LEU A 2 21.47 1.72 5.54
N ASP A 3 21.09 2.97 5.32
CA ASP A 3 21.08 4.02 6.34
C ASP A 3 19.68 4.62 6.33
N LEU A 4 18.86 4.21 7.29
CA LEU A 4 17.42 4.48 7.31
C LEU A 4 17.03 5.01 8.67
N THR A 5 16.17 6.01 8.68
CA THR A 5 15.60 6.57 9.89
C THR A 5 14.08 6.62 9.77
N LEU A 6 13.38 6.26 10.84
CA LEU A 6 11.94 6.36 10.98
C LEU A 6 11.63 7.30 12.15
N TYR A 7 10.72 8.23 11.93
CA TYR A 7 10.41 9.28 12.93
C TYR A 7 9.06 9.02 13.62
N ASP A 8 8.94 9.51 14.83
CA ASP A 8 7.69 9.44 15.58
C ASP A 8 6.54 10.13 14.82
N GLY A 9 5.38 9.50 14.82
CA GLY A 9 4.20 9.98 14.08
C GLY A 9 4.26 9.78 12.57
N GLU A 10 5.32 9.15 12.04
CA GLU A 10 5.52 8.89 10.61
C GLU A 10 4.95 7.54 10.19
N LEU A 11 4.28 7.51 9.03
CA LEU A 11 3.87 6.31 8.34
C LEU A 11 4.77 6.08 7.13
N VAL A 12 5.58 5.03 7.18
CA VAL A 12 6.43 4.60 6.06
C VAL A 12 5.87 3.34 5.43
N CYS A 13 5.81 3.31 4.09
CA CYS A 13 5.47 2.11 3.35
C CYS A 13 6.71 1.51 2.68
N LEU A 14 6.98 0.24 2.99
CA LEU A 14 8.02 -0.58 2.35
C LEU A 14 7.43 -1.25 1.11
N ILE A 15 7.95 -0.89 -0.06
CA ILE A 15 7.47 -1.36 -1.36
C ILE A 15 8.62 -2.06 -2.10
N GLY A 16 8.27 -3.00 -2.94
CA GLY A 16 9.21 -3.73 -3.81
C GLY A 16 8.57 -5.00 -4.35
N GLN A 17 9.22 -5.61 -5.31
CA GLN A 17 8.76 -6.84 -5.96
C GLN A 17 8.59 -7.99 -4.94
N ASN A 18 7.78 -9.00 -5.30
CA ASN A 18 7.64 -10.18 -4.47
C ASN A 18 8.97 -10.94 -4.39
N GLY A 19 9.29 -11.45 -3.20
CA GLY A 19 10.54 -12.19 -2.96
C GLY A 19 11.80 -11.32 -2.80
N ILE A 20 11.73 -9.99 -2.93
CA ILE A 20 12.90 -9.09 -2.84
C ILE A 20 13.49 -8.97 -1.43
N GLY A 21 12.82 -9.48 -0.40
CA GLY A 21 13.32 -9.45 0.98
C GLY A 21 12.58 -8.49 1.92
N LYS A 22 11.39 -7.98 1.58
CA LYS A 22 10.60 -7.09 2.45
C LYS A 22 10.39 -7.70 3.85
N THR A 23 9.83 -8.90 3.93
CA THR A 23 9.59 -9.59 5.21
C THR A 23 10.89 -9.87 5.97
N THR A 24 11.98 -10.18 5.26
CA THR A 24 13.31 -10.35 5.88
C THR A 24 13.79 -9.06 6.54
N LEU A 25 13.68 -7.93 5.84
CA LEU A 25 14.02 -6.62 6.38
C LEU A 25 13.15 -6.30 7.61
N LEU A 26 11.82 -6.49 7.53
CA LEU A 26 10.92 -6.26 8.66
C LEU A 26 11.28 -7.13 9.87
N ARG A 27 11.58 -8.41 9.68
CA ARG A 27 12.01 -9.33 10.75
C ARG A 27 13.34 -8.90 11.37
N THR A 28 14.28 -8.38 10.56
CA THR A 28 15.54 -7.83 11.05
C THR A 28 15.32 -6.58 11.90
N LEU A 29 14.49 -5.65 11.41
CA LEU A 29 14.13 -4.43 12.15
C LEU A 29 13.37 -4.72 13.44
N ALA A 30 12.57 -5.80 13.44
CA ALA A 30 11.85 -6.28 14.64
C ALA A 30 12.69 -7.08 15.62
N GLY A 31 14.00 -7.24 15.41
CA GLY A 31 14.88 -8.02 16.28
C GLY A 31 14.67 -9.54 16.22
N MET A 32 13.85 -10.03 15.26
CA MET A 32 13.55 -11.47 15.11
C MET A 32 14.68 -12.27 14.44
N GLN A 33 15.58 -11.59 13.73
CA GLN A 33 16.79 -12.15 13.14
C GLN A 33 17.91 -11.10 13.14
N PRO A 34 19.19 -11.49 13.31
CA PRO A 34 20.27 -10.53 13.31
C PRO A 34 20.51 -9.94 11.92
N PRO A 35 20.98 -8.68 11.82
CA PRO A 35 21.44 -8.12 10.56
C PRO A 35 22.74 -8.82 10.11
N LEU A 36 23.00 -8.86 8.81
CA LEU A 36 24.28 -9.37 8.29
C LEU A 36 25.45 -8.51 8.72
N SER A 37 25.24 -7.21 8.89
CA SER A 37 26.20 -6.24 9.42
C SER A 37 25.46 -4.97 9.84
N GLY A 38 26.09 -4.15 10.68
CA GLY A 38 25.49 -2.92 11.19
C GLY A 38 24.58 -3.16 12.41
N THR A 39 23.80 -2.17 12.76
CA THR A 39 22.93 -2.16 13.95
C THR A 39 21.54 -1.65 13.60
N VAL A 40 20.54 -2.03 14.38
CA VAL A 40 19.17 -1.52 14.33
C VAL A 40 18.89 -0.84 15.66
N GLY A 41 18.74 0.49 15.64
CA GLY A 41 18.46 1.28 16.83
C GLY A 41 16.97 1.61 16.97
N LEU A 42 16.45 1.57 18.20
CA LEU A 42 15.15 2.08 18.58
C LEU A 42 15.30 2.87 19.89
N HIS A 43 15.02 4.18 19.87
CA HIS A 43 15.28 5.11 20.99
C HIS A 43 16.71 4.95 21.56
N ASP A 44 17.73 5.04 20.70
CA ASP A 44 19.15 4.92 21.04
C ASP A 44 19.58 3.56 21.63
N GLN A 45 18.73 2.53 21.57
CA GLN A 45 19.01 1.17 22.03
C GLN A 45 19.09 0.23 20.84
N ASP A 46 20.11 -0.64 20.80
CA ASP A 46 20.20 -1.69 19.77
C ASP A 46 19.14 -2.77 20.04
N VAL A 47 18.19 -2.95 19.11
CA VAL A 47 17.08 -3.92 19.26
C VAL A 47 17.56 -5.35 19.45
N HIS A 48 18.76 -5.69 18.97
CA HIS A 48 19.34 -7.04 19.09
C HIS A 48 20.07 -7.27 20.42
N GLN A 49 20.25 -6.21 21.24
CA GLN A 49 20.82 -6.28 22.59
C GLN A 49 19.74 -6.21 23.68
N LEU A 50 18.51 -5.86 23.31
CA LEU A 50 17.39 -5.84 24.24
C LEU A 50 16.92 -7.26 24.59
N ASP A 51 16.52 -7.49 25.83
CA ASP A 51 15.76 -8.69 26.17
C ASP A 51 14.37 -8.67 25.49
N ALA A 52 13.79 -9.84 25.30
CA ALA A 52 12.51 -9.97 24.60
C ALA A 52 11.36 -9.15 25.24
N GLY A 53 11.37 -9.00 26.57
CA GLY A 53 10.35 -8.23 27.27
C GLY A 53 10.53 -6.72 27.08
N ALA A 54 11.79 -6.22 27.10
CA ALA A 54 12.10 -4.82 26.83
C ALA A 54 11.77 -4.45 25.37
N LEU A 55 12.18 -5.29 24.42
CA LEU A 55 11.87 -5.08 23.00
C LEU A 55 10.35 -5.08 22.75
N ALA A 56 9.62 -6.04 23.34
CA ALA A 56 8.18 -6.14 23.19
C ALA A 56 7.39 -4.96 23.80
N ARG A 57 7.98 -4.16 24.69
CA ARG A 57 7.37 -2.90 25.17
C ARG A 57 7.59 -1.72 24.24
N LEU A 58 8.56 -1.80 23.34
CA LEU A 58 8.92 -0.72 22.43
C LEU A 58 8.38 -0.96 21.01
N LEU A 59 8.31 -2.22 20.57
CA LEU A 59 8.00 -2.59 19.22
C LEU A 59 6.91 -3.66 19.17
N SER A 60 5.93 -3.48 18.30
CA SER A 60 4.94 -4.50 17.98
C SER A 60 4.98 -4.84 16.49
N ILE A 61 4.89 -6.13 16.17
CA ILE A 61 4.86 -6.62 14.80
C ILE A 61 3.61 -7.45 14.55
N VAL A 62 2.98 -7.22 13.41
CA VAL A 62 1.89 -8.04 12.84
C VAL A 62 2.39 -8.62 11.54
N LEU A 63 2.55 -9.94 11.51
CA LEU A 63 2.95 -10.69 10.32
C LEU A 63 1.72 -11.10 9.50
N THR A 64 1.93 -11.38 8.23
CA THR A 64 0.89 -11.85 7.29
C THR A 64 0.36 -13.24 7.67
N GLU A 65 1.13 -14.02 8.43
CA GLU A 65 0.75 -15.38 8.83
C GLU A 65 -0.49 -15.35 9.73
N ARG A 66 -1.49 -16.16 9.35
CA ARG A 66 -2.72 -16.31 10.15
C ARG A 66 -2.44 -17.23 11.32
N VAL A 67 -2.52 -16.69 12.51
CA VAL A 67 -2.54 -17.51 13.74
C VAL A 67 -3.98 -17.96 13.98
N ASP A 68 -4.20 -19.28 14.17
CA ASP A 68 -5.50 -19.76 14.60
C ASP A 68 -5.70 -19.44 16.11
N PRO A 69 -6.62 -18.54 16.46
CA PRO A 69 -6.86 -18.16 17.84
C PRO A 69 -7.70 -19.19 18.62
N GLY A 70 -8.07 -20.30 18.01
CA GLY A 70 -8.91 -21.32 18.62
C GLY A 70 -10.29 -20.77 18.99
N VAL A 71 -10.64 -20.90 20.28
CA VAL A 71 -11.95 -20.49 20.82
C VAL A 71 -11.98 -19.08 21.41
N MET A 72 -10.89 -18.31 21.31
CA MET A 72 -10.78 -16.97 21.91
C MET A 72 -11.80 -15.99 21.34
N ILE A 73 -12.36 -15.14 22.19
CA ILE A 73 -13.09 -13.95 21.76
C ILE A 73 -12.12 -12.81 21.42
N ALA A 74 -12.60 -11.81 20.67
CA ALA A 74 -11.77 -10.72 20.18
C ALA A 74 -11.05 -9.96 21.32
N ARG A 75 -11.73 -9.72 22.45
CA ARG A 75 -11.15 -9.06 23.61
C ARG A 75 -10.00 -9.86 24.25
N GLU A 76 -10.12 -11.17 24.31
CA GLU A 76 -9.06 -12.05 24.82
C GLU A 76 -7.82 -12.02 23.91
N LEU A 77 -8.04 -12.02 22.59
CA LEU A 77 -6.94 -11.88 21.65
C LEU A 77 -6.21 -10.54 21.81
N VAL A 78 -6.94 -9.43 22.01
CA VAL A 78 -6.33 -8.11 22.27
C VAL A 78 -5.58 -8.10 23.60
N ALA A 79 -6.12 -8.77 24.64
CA ALA A 79 -5.48 -8.87 25.94
C ALA A 79 -4.07 -9.52 25.90
N LEU A 80 -3.80 -10.40 24.92
CA LEU A 80 -2.44 -10.94 24.72
C LEU A 80 -1.40 -9.85 24.42
N GLY A 81 -1.82 -8.70 23.87
CA GLY A 81 -0.94 -7.55 23.66
C GLY A 81 -0.38 -6.97 24.99
N ARG A 82 -1.02 -7.24 26.11
CA ARG A 82 -0.53 -6.78 27.42
C ARG A 82 0.53 -7.70 28.05
N HIS A 83 0.82 -8.88 27.45
CA HIS A 83 1.76 -9.84 27.99
C HIS A 83 3.12 -9.23 28.43
N PRO A 84 3.74 -8.30 27.67
CA PRO A 84 5.01 -7.67 28.08
C PRO A 84 4.91 -6.77 29.34
N HIS A 85 3.69 -6.41 29.75
CA HIS A 85 3.41 -5.54 30.88
C HIS A 85 2.82 -6.26 32.09
N THR A 86 2.50 -7.56 31.96
CA THR A 86 1.97 -8.37 33.05
C THR A 86 3.06 -8.96 33.94
N ASP A 87 2.66 -9.38 35.14
CA ASP A 87 3.53 -10.16 36.04
C ASP A 87 3.75 -11.60 35.46
N TRP A 88 4.56 -12.38 36.15
CA TRP A 88 4.85 -13.78 35.79
C TRP A 88 3.62 -14.71 35.81
N LEU A 89 2.50 -14.29 36.45
CA LEU A 89 1.22 -15.01 36.44
C LEU A 89 0.30 -14.54 35.31
N GLY A 90 0.71 -13.56 34.50
CA GLY A 90 -0.12 -13.00 33.42
C GLY A 90 -1.35 -12.26 33.92
N ARG A 91 -1.36 -11.74 35.14
CA ARG A 91 -2.52 -11.03 35.71
C ARG A 91 -2.66 -9.65 35.09
N LEU A 92 -3.88 -9.35 34.62
CA LEU A 92 -4.24 -8.05 34.09
C LEU A 92 -4.74 -7.14 35.20
N SER A 93 -4.13 -5.97 35.35
CA SER A 93 -4.59 -4.91 36.25
C SER A 93 -5.80 -4.16 35.69
N ALA A 94 -6.42 -3.32 36.48
CA ALA A 94 -7.50 -2.42 36.01
C ALA A 94 -6.99 -1.46 34.92
N HIS A 95 -5.72 -1.04 35.00
CA HIS A 95 -5.07 -0.24 33.97
C HIS A 95 -4.93 -1.00 32.64
N ASP A 96 -4.49 -2.26 32.68
CA ASP A 96 -4.42 -3.11 31.47
C ASP A 96 -5.78 -3.32 30.83
N GLN A 97 -6.84 -3.51 31.64
CA GLN A 97 -8.20 -3.63 31.14
C GLN A 97 -8.64 -2.37 30.37
N ALA A 98 -8.31 -1.17 30.91
CA ALA A 98 -8.61 0.10 30.24
C ALA A 98 -7.85 0.27 28.93
N ILE A 99 -6.57 -0.16 28.88
CA ILE A 99 -5.77 -0.13 27.65
C ILE A 99 -6.35 -1.08 26.60
N ILE A 100 -6.74 -2.28 26.97
CA ILE A 100 -7.38 -3.26 26.07
C ILE A 100 -8.65 -2.66 25.45
N ASP A 101 -9.53 -2.11 26.30
CA ASP A 101 -10.80 -1.53 25.85
C ASP A 101 -10.56 -0.29 24.96
N GLY A 102 -9.60 0.56 25.32
CA GLY A 102 -9.15 1.70 24.51
C GLY A 102 -8.55 1.30 23.17
N ALA A 103 -7.77 0.22 23.12
CA ALA A 103 -7.20 -0.30 21.87
C ALA A 103 -8.31 -0.81 20.93
N ILE A 104 -9.28 -1.57 21.44
CA ILE A 104 -10.43 -2.06 20.68
C ILE A 104 -11.28 -0.88 20.17
N GLN A 105 -11.50 0.12 21.00
CA GLN A 105 -12.26 1.31 20.61
C GLN A 105 -11.55 2.13 19.52
N SER A 106 -10.21 2.27 19.61
CA SER A 106 -9.42 3.07 18.66
C SER A 106 -9.42 2.49 17.23
N VAL A 107 -9.63 1.17 17.08
CA VAL A 107 -9.81 0.52 15.77
C VAL A 107 -11.28 0.45 15.32
N GLY A 108 -12.21 1.00 16.11
CA GLY A 108 -13.66 0.99 15.80
C GLY A 108 -14.30 -0.39 15.93
N ALA A 109 -13.75 -1.29 16.77
CA ALA A 109 -14.17 -2.67 16.89
C ALA A 109 -14.86 -3.02 18.24
N ALA A 110 -15.34 -2.03 19.00
CA ALA A 110 -15.96 -2.25 20.32
C ALA A 110 -17.12 -3.26 20.28
N HIS A 111 -17.93 -3.24 19.22
CA HIS A 111 -19.05 -4.16 19.00
C HIS A 111 -18.62 -5.62 18.74
N LEU A 112 -17.34 -5.87 18.47
CA LEU A 112 -16.78 -7.19 18.21
C LEU A 112 -16.16 -7.83 19.45
N ALA A 113 -15.97 -7.08 20.55
CA ALA A 113 -15.18 -7.50 21.70
C ALA A 113 -15.55 -8.87 22.26
N ALA A 114 -16.84 -9.21 22.32
CA ALA A 114 -17.34 -10.49 22.82
C ALA A 114 -17.51 -11.58 21.75
N ARG A 115 -17.20 -11.28 20.47
CA ARG A 115 -17.37 -12.27 19.39
C ARG A 115 -16.17 -13.22 19.30
N PRO A 116 -16.39 -14.51 19.04
CA PRO A 116 -15.31 -15.43 18.71
C PRO A 116 -14.52 -14.98 17.49
N VAL A 117 -13.20 -14.99 17.58
CA VAL A 117 -12.33 -14.50 16.49
C VAL A 117 -12.53 -15.28 15.19
N ARG A 118 -12.83 -16.56 15.28
CA ARG A 118 -13.13 -17.42 14.11
C ARG A 118 -14.36 -16.98 13.31
N GLU A 119 -15.27 -16.23 13.92
CA GLU A 119 -16.52 -15.75 13.31
C GLU A 119 -16.37 -14.34 12.70
N LEU A 120 -15.19 -13.72 12.85
CA LEU A 120 -14.91 -12.41 12.29
C LEU A 120 -14.55 -12.53 10.81
N SER A 121 -15.03 -11.57 10.01
CA SER A 121 -14.53 -11.36 8.65
C SER A 121 -13.05 -11.01 8.66
N ASP A 122 -12.36 -11.17 7.53
CA ASP A 122 -10.93 -10.87 7.44
C ASP A 122 -10.62 -9.41 7.82
N GLY A 123 -11.45 -8.43 7.43
CA GLY A 123 -11.28 -7.02 7.81
C GLY A 123 -11.51 -6.77 9.31
N GLU A 124 -12.51 -7.41 9.92
CA GLU A 124 -12.76 -7.34 11.36
C GLU A 124 -11.62 -7.99 12.15
N ARG A 125 -11.15 -9.15 11.69
CA ARG A 125 -10.00 -9.84 12.28
C ARG A 125 -8.74 -8.99 12.20
N GLN A 126 -8.50 -8.32 11.06
CA GLN A 126 -7.35 -7.44 10.90
C GLN A 126 -7.39 -6.26 11.89
N LYS A 127 -8.57 -5.63 12.09
CA LYS A 127 -8.74 -4.59 13.12
C LYS A 127 -8.40 -5.11 14.52
N ILE A 128 -8.89 -6.29 14.89
CA ILE A 128 -8.61 -6.91 16.20
C ILE A 128 -7.12 -7.25 16.34
N THR A 129 -6.47 -7.70 15.28
CA THR A 129 -5.02 -7.94 15.28
C THR A 129 -4.22 -6.64 15.47
N ILE A 130 -4.63 -5.55 14.81
CA ILE A 130 -4.04 -4.23 15.03
C ILE A 130 -4.32 -3.75 16.46
N ALA A 131 -5.54 -3.94 17.00
CA ALA A 131 -5.85 -3.60 18.39
C ALA A 131 -4.96 -4.36 19.39
N ARG A 132 -4.67 -5.64 19.15
CA ARG A 132 -3.71 -6.43 19.94
C ARG A 132 -2.32 -5.78 19.94
N ALA A 133 -1.85 -5.37 18.76
CA ALA A 133 -0.56 -4.69 18.63
C ALA A 133 -0.55 -3.35 19.37
N LEU A 134 -1.63 -2.58 19.30
CA LEU A 134 -1.78 -1.30 19.98
C LEU A 134 -1.89 -1.43 21.52
N ALA A 135 -2.47 -2.54 21.99
CA ALA A 135 -2.54 -2.83 23.44
C ALA A 135 -1.16 -3.05 24.06
N GLN A 136 -0.15 -3.28 23.27
CA GLN A 136 1.26 -3.37 23.67
C GLN A 136 1.88 -1.98 23.93
N GLU A 137 1.21 -0.88 23.52
CA GLU A 137 1.66 0.51 23.60
C GLU A 137 3.03 0.73 22.94
N PRO A 138 3.23 0.27 21.68
CA PRO A 138 4.53 0.33 21.04
C PRO A 138 4.89 1.75 20.59
N ALA A 139 6.20 2.09 20.61
CA ALA A 139 6.72 3.26 19.92
C ALA A 139 6.79 3.02 18.40
N LEU A 140 7.07 1.77 17.97
CA LEU A 140 7.11 1.35 16.57
C LEU A 140 6.14 0.20 16.31
N LEU A 141 5.23 0.41 15.35
CA LEU A 141 4.31 -0.61 14.84
C LEU A 141 4.77 -1.08 13.45
N ILE A 142 5.12 -2.35 13.33
CA ILE A 142 5.47 -2.99 12.05
C ILE A 142 4.29 -3.85 11.58
N LEU A 143 3.86 -3.66 10.33
CA LEU A 143 2.77 -4.42 9.73
C LEU A 143 3.26 -5.03 8.41
N ASP A 144 3.30 -6.36 8.34
CA ASP A 144 3.67 -7.08 7.12
C ASP A 144 2.41 -7.44 6.32
N GLU A 145 2.20 -6.73 5.22
CA GLU A 145 1.05 -6.86 4.30
C GLU A 145 -0.33 -6.84 5.00
N PRO A 146 -0.64 -5.82 5.83
CA PRO A 146 -1.86 -5.80 6.64
C PRO A 146 -3.15 -5.72 5.83
N THR A 147 -3.06 -5.47 4.53
CA THR A 147 -4.19 -5.39 3.59
C THR A 147 -4.33 -6.63 2.71
N ALA A 148 -3.48 -7.65 2.90
CA ALA A 148 -3.59 -8.91 2.18
C ALA A 148 -4.97 -9.56 2.45
N PHE A 149 -5.54 -10.18 1.42
CA PHE A 149 -6.85 -10.86 1.44
C PHE A 149 -8.07 -9.97 1.71
N LEU A 150 -7.90 -8.64 1.78
CA LEU A 150 -9.00 -7.69 1.94
C LEU A 150 -9.50 -7.18 0.59
N ASP A 151 -10.79 -6.88 0.50
CA ASP A 151 -11.37 -6.13 -0.62
C ASP A 151 -10.91 -4.66 -0.59
N LEU A 152 -11.04 -3.96 -1.70
CA LEU A 152 -10.53 -2.58 -1.84
C LEU A 152 -11.07 -1.61 -0.78
N PRO A 153 -12.37 -1.57 -0.44
CA PRO A 153 -12.87 -0.70 0.62
C PRO A 153 -12.20 -0.98 1.98
N ARG A 154 -11.99 -2.25 2.31
CA ARG A 154 -11.34 -2.65 3.58
C ARG A 154 -9.86 -2.31 3.60
N ARG A 155 -9.14 -2.46 2.47
CA ARG A 155 -7.74 -1.99 2.36
C ARG A 155 -7.61 -0.52 2.66
N VAL A 156 -8.47 0.31 2.04
CA VAL A 156 -8.50 1.76 2.29
C VAL A 156 -8.80 2.07 3.76
N GLU A 157 -9.73 1.34 4.36
CA GLU A 157 -10.10 1.50 5.77
C GLU A 157 -8.91 1.22 6.71
N ILE A 158 -8.18 0.12 6.49
CA ILE A 158 -6.99 -0.24 7.29
C ILE A 158 -5.87 0.79 7.12
N MET A 159 -5.58 1.23 5.90
CA MET A 159 -4.54 2.23 5.66
C MET A 159 -4.88 3.57 6.35
N ARG A 160 -6.13 4.03 6.24
CA ARG A 160 -6.60 5.23 6.95
C ARG A 160 -6.54 5.07 8.47
N LEU A 161 -6.89 3.90 8.97
CA LEU A 161 -6.83 3.59 10.39
C LEU A 161 -5.39 3.72 10.90
N VAL A 162 -4.42 3.07 10.27
CA VAL A 162 -3.02 3.12 10.71
C VAL A 162 -2.49 4.56 10.62
N ARG A 163 -2.74 5.28 9.50
CA ARG A 163 -2.31 6.68 9.37
C ARG A 163 -2.89 7.59 10.46
N ARG A 164 -4.14 7.40 10.83
CA ARG A 164 -4.76 8.13 11.93
C ARG A 164 -4.08 7.81 13.26
N LEU A 165 -3.86 6.52 13.55
CA LEU A 165 -3.25 6.07 14.80
C LEU A 165 -1.81 6.54 14.97
N THR A 166 -1.01 6.58 13.90
CA THR A 166 0.35 7.15 13.97
C THR A 166 0.33 8.60 14.41
N ARG A 167 -0.57 9.40 13.86
CA ARG A 167 -0.69 10.82 14.20
C ARG A 167 -1.27 11.07 15.58
N GLU A 168 -2.35 10.36 15.94
CA GLU A 168 -3.02 10.55 17.23
C GLU A 168 -2.18 10.08 18.42
N ARG A 169 -1.35 9.04 18.24
CA ARG A 169 -0.54 8.45 19.30
C ARG A 169 0.94 8.86 19.26
N GLY A 170 1.37 9.55 18.21
CA GLY A 170 2.77 9.90 18.01
C GLY A 170 3.70 8.70 17.78
N MET A 171 3.16 7.50 17.51
CA MET A 171 3.96 6.31 17.24
C MET A 171 4.39 6.26 15.78
N ALA A 172 5.56 5.65 15.50
CA ALA A 172 5.97 5.34 14.15
C ALA A 172 5.26 4.08 13.61
N ALA A 173 4.97 4.03 12.31
CA ALA A 173 4.48 2.81 11.66
C ALA A 173 5.25 2.51 10.38
N LEU A 174 5.63 1.24 10.22
CA LEU A 174 6.24 0.70 9.01
C LEU A 174 5.34 -0.40 8.44
N ILE A 175 4.85 -0.20 7.21
CA ILE A 175 3.95 -1.14 6.54
C ILE A 175 4.63 -1.69 5.30
N SER A 176 4.76 -3.03 5.16
CA SER A 176 5.01 -3.60 3.85
C SER A 176 3.70 -3.71 3.05
N THR A 177 3.74 -3.39 1.78
CA THR A 177 2.57 -3.54 0.91
C THR A 177 2.99 -3.74 -0.55
N HIS A 178 2.15 -4.41 -1.31
CA HIS A 178 2.22 -4.48 -2.77
C HIS A 178 1.18 -3.56 -3.45
N ASP A 179 0.35 -2.88 -2.67
CA ASP A 179 -0.66 -1.93 -3.17
C ASP A 179 -0.03 -0.53 -3.27
N LEU A 180 0.56 -0.26 -4.46
CA LEU A 180 1.27 0.99 -4.71
C LEU A 180 0.35 2.21 -4.62
N ASP A 181 -0.87 2.13 -5.16
CA ASP A 181 -1.80 3.27 -5.14
C ASP A 181 -2.15 3.69 -3.70
N LEU A 182 -2.42 2.71 -2.83
CA LEU A 182 -2.68 2.99 -1.42
C LEU A 182 -1.45 3.51 -0.69
N ALA A 183 -0.25 3.00 -1.00
CA ALA A 183 0.98 3.48 -0.40
C ALA A 183 1.26 4.94 -0.79
N LEU A 184 1.16 5.28 -2.08
CA LEU A 184 1.33 6.64 -2.60
C LEU A 184 0.38 7.66 -1.96
N ARG A 185 -0.85 7.23 -1.59
CA ARG A 185 -1.87 8.10 -0.98
C ARG A 185 -1.78 8.20 0.54
N ALA A 186 -1.19 7.21 1.20
CA ALA A 186 -1.24 7.11 2.65
C ALA A 186 0.10 7.38 3.34
N ALA A 187 1.22 7.01 2.73
CA ALA A 187 2.53 7.10 3.35
C ALA A 187 3.06 8.54 3.38
N ASP A 188 3.79 8.86 4.43
CA ASP A 188 4.58 10.09 4.51
C ASP A 188 5.91 9.91 3.75
N ARG A 189 6.47 8.68 3.78
CA ARG A 189 7.66 8.27 3.01
C ARG A 189 7.52 6.85 2.50
N LEU A 190 8.25 6.57 1.42
CA LEU A 190 8.38 5.21 0.86
C LEU A 190 9.81 4.72 1.03
N TRP A 191 9.93 3.46 1.43
CA TRP A 191 11.14 2.67 1.33
C TRP A 191 10.98 1.72 0.15
N LEU A 192 11.62 2.05 -0.96
CA LEU A 192 11.51 1.33 -2.21
C LEU A 192 12.68 0.35 -2.34
N LEU A 193 12.42 -0.95 -2.19
CA LEU A 193 13.38 -2.01 -2.46
C LEU A 193 13.43 -2.28 -3.96
N VAL A 194 14.60 -2.08 -4.56
CA VAL A 194 14.87 -2.36 -5.97
C VAL A 194 15.86 -3.51 -6.10
N PRO A 195 15.70 -4.38 -7.13
CA PRO A 195 16.66 -5.43 -7.40
C PRO A 195 18.07 -4.87 -7.59
N GLY A 196 19.08 -5.60 -7.19
CA GLY A 196 20.46 -5.28 -7.52
C GLY A 196 20.71 -5.31 -9.03
N MET A 197 21.78 -4.66 -9.49
CA MET A 197 22.12 -4.57 -10.91
C MET A 197 22.52 -5.94 -11.53
N THR A 198 22.86 -6.92 -10.70
CA THR A 198 23.15 -8.31 -11.12
C THR A 198 22.30 -9.28 -10.28
N PRO A 199 22.04 -10.51 -10.78
CA PRO A 199 21.23 -11.49 -10.03
C PRO A 199 21.73 -11.79 -8.62
N ASP A 200 23.05 -11.72 -8.40
CA ASP A 200 23.69 -11.98 -7.10
C ASP A 200 23.87 -10.71 -6.24
N ALA A 201 23.53 -9.54 -6.78
CA ALA A 201 23.65 -8.30 -6.04
C ALA A 201 22.51 -8.15 -5.02
N LEU A 202 22.85 -7.69 -3.82
CA LEU A 202 21.86 -7.38 -2.80
C LEU A 202 20.92 -6.27 -3.30
N PRO A 203 19.62 -6.32 -2.93
CA PRO A 203 18.69 -5.25 -3.21
C PRO A 203 19.19 -3.90 -2.65
N THR A 204 18.91 -2.84 -3.38
CA THR A 204 19.14 -1.48 -2.93
C THR A 204 17.84 -0.90 -2.41
N LEU A 205 17.89 -0.06 -1.38
CA LEU A 205 16.72 0.64 -0.87
C LEU A 205 16.86 2.12 -1.20
N ILE A 206 15.81 2.67 -1.79
CA ILE A 206 15.67 4.10 -2.07
C ILE A 206 14.60 4.64 -1.13
N ASP A 207 14.92 5.71 -0.43
CA ASP A 207 14.07 6.35 0.56
C ASP A 207 13.69 7.75 0.09
N GLY A 208 12.41 8.13 0.25
CA GLY A 208 11.94 9.46 -0.12
C GLY A 208 10.44 9.65 -0.01
N ALA A 209 9.99 10.90 -0.16
CA ALA A 209 8.58 11.19 -0.32
C ALA A 209 8.03 10.52 -1.59
N PRO A 210 6.76 10.07 -1.59
CA PRO A 210 6.16 9.44 -2.77
C PRO A 210 6.32 10.29 -4.04
N GLU A 211 6.09 11.57 -3.93
CA GLU A 211 6.16 12.52 -5.04
C GLU A 211 7.58 12.65 -5.60
N ASP A 212 8.59 12.69 -4.74
CA ASP A 212 9.99 12.78 -5.15
C ASP A 212 10.43 11.51 -5.91
N LEU A 213 10.00 10.33 -5.44
CA LEU A 213 10.30 9.06 -6.09
C LEU A 213 9.58 8.88 -7.44
N ILE A 214 8.45 9.53 -7.63
CA ILE A 214 7.76 9.61 -8.92
C ILE A 214 8.52 10.56 -9.86
N LEU A 215 8.79 11.78 -9.40
CA LEU A 215 9.38 12.84 -10.20
C LEU A 215 10.81 12.53 -10.66
N ASN A 216 11.60 11.85 -9.83
CA ASN A 216 12.97 11.42 -10.20
C ASN A 216 13.02 10.10 -10.99
N GLY A 217 11.85 9.47 -11.23
CA GLY A 217 11.73 8.24 -12.02
C GLY A 217 12.11 6.95 -11.29
N ALA A 218 12.45 6.98 -9.99
CA ALA A 218 12.86 5.82 -9.22
C ALA A 218 11.75 4.76 -9.16
N LEU A 219 10.49 5.18 -8.98
CA LEU A 219 9.34 4.27 -9.00
C LEU A 219 9.15 3.60 -10.35
N ALA A 220 9.23 4.36 -11.44
CA ALA A 220 9.12 3.82 -12.78
C ALA A 220 10.22 2.78 -13.06
N ALA A 221 11.47 3.08 -12.70
CA ALA A 221 12.60 2.17 -12.88
C ALA A 221 12.48 0.88 -12.04
N ALA A 222 11.97 0.98 -10.80
CA ALA A 222 11.83 -0.18 -9.90
C ALA A 222 10.80 -1.20 -10.34
N PHE A 223 9.78 -0.77 -11.08
CA PHE A 223 8.67 -1.62 -11.52
C PHE A 223 8.63 -1.81 -13.04
N GLN A 224 9.64 -1.35 -13.76
CA GLN A 224 9.75 -1.58 -15.19
C GLN A 224 9.95 -3.08 -15.47
N ASN A 225 9.03 -3.68 -16.21
CA ASN A 225 9.12 -5.04 -16.72
C ASN A 225 8.42 -5.14 -18.09
N ASP A 226 8.60 -6.27 -18.78
CA ASP A 226 8.18 -6.43 -20.19
C ASP A 226 6.65 -6.36 -20.41
N GLY A 227 5.83 -6.19 -19.39
CA GLY A 227 4.36 -6.22 -19.55
C GLY A 227 3.62 -5.07 -18.87
N ALA A 228 4.30 -4.28 -18.04
CA ALA A 228 3.65 -3.17 -17.34
C ALA A 228 4.60 -1.97 -17.22
N GLN A 229 4.11 -0.80 -17.50
CA GLN A 229 4.82 0.47 -17.36
C GLN A 229 4.12 1.34 -16.34
N PHE A 230 4.89 1.91 -15.41
CA PHE A 230 4.36 2.88 -14.47
C PHE A 230 4.15 4.23 -15.17
N ASP A 231 2.93 4.76 -15.08
CA ASP A 231 2.59 6.09 -15.57
C ASP A 231 2.68 7.11 -14.42
N PRO A 232 3.71 7.97 -14.43
CA PRO A 232 3.89 8.97 -13.37
C PRO A 232 2.79 10.02 -13.31
N ALA A 233 2.08 10.27 -14.43
CA ALA A 233 1.00 11.27 -14.46
C ALA A 233 -0.26 10.79 -13.72
N THR A 234 -0.54 9.50 -13.75
CA THR A 234 -1.72 8.90 -13.10
C THR A 234 -1.37 8.14 -11.81
N GLY A 235 -0.08 7.88 -11.55
CA GLY A 235 0.38 7.07 -10.41
C GLY A 235 -0.05 5.60 -10.52
N SER A 236 -0.33 5.10 -11.72
CA SER A 236 -0.86 3.75 -11.96
C SER A 236 -0.05 2.99 -13.00
N PHE A 237 -0.24 1.66 -13.04
CA PHE A 237 0.39 0.84 -14.08
C PHE A 237 -0.47 0.79 -15.33
N GLN A 238 0.18 0.95 -16.47
CA GLN A 238 -0.40 0.71 -17.79
C GLN A 238 0.13 -0.62 -18.33
N LEU A 239 -0.75 -1.36 -19.00
CA LEU A 239 -0.33 -2.56 -19.73
C LEU A 239 0.37 -2.10 -21.01
N SER A 240 1.61 -2.54 -21.21
CA SER A 240 2.34 -2.32 -22.46
C SER A 240 1.71 -3.21 -23.52
N ALA A 241 0.84 -2.66 -24.34
CA ALA A 241 0.35 -3.33 -25.56
C ALA A 241 1.16 -2.84 -26.77
N GLU A 242 1.43 -3.73 -27.74
CA GLU A 242 1.90 -3.29 -29.05
C GLU A 242 0.90 -2.32 -29.63
N SER A 243 1.36 -1.13 -30.01
CA SER A 243 0.47 -0.10 -30.54
C SER A 243 -0.01 -0.52 -31.93
N ILE A 244 -1.32 -0.75 -32.05
CA ILE A 244 -1.96 -1.05 -33.33
C ILE A 244 -2.26 0.20 -34.16
N GLY A 245 -2.09 1.40 -33.55
CA GLY A 245 -2.33 2.69 -34.23
C GLY A 245 -2.12 3.87 -33.30
N VAL A 246 -2.04 5.05 -33.89
CA VAL A 246 -1.92 6.34 -33.18
C VAL A 246 -3.19 7.15 -33.40
N VAL A 247 -3.79 7.62 -32.31
CA VAL A 247 -4.99 8.44 -32.36
C VAL A 247 -4.80 9.73 -31.57
N GLN A 248 -5.33 10.82 -32.05
CA GLN A 248 -5.41 12.05 -31.30
C GLN A 248 -6.74 12.11 -30.56
N LEU A 249 -6.69 12.47 -29.27
CA LEU A 249 -7.88 12.70 -28.45
C LEU A 249 -7.93 14.15 -28.02
N THR A 250 -9.00 14.84 -28.41
CA THR A 250 -9.30 16.21 -27.96
C THR A 250 -10.52 16.15 -27.04
N SER A 251 -10.35 16.67 -25.83
CA SER A 251 -11.40 16.75 -24.83
C SER A 251 -11.92 18.17 -24.69
N ALA A 252 -13.20 18.36 -24.51
CA ALA A 252 -13.86 19.65 -24.45
C ALA A 252 -13.54 20.49 -23.19
N GLY A 253 -12.78 19.94 -22.21
CA GLY A 253 -12.38 20.64 -20.98
C GLY A 253 -11.36 19.87 -20.14
N GLY A 254 -10.57 20.59 -19.32
CA GLY A 254 -9.40 20.04 -18.60
C GLY A 254 -9.69 18.94 -17.57
N ASP A 255 -10.92 18.78 -17.08
CA ASP A 255 -11.37 17.75 -16.13
C ASP A 255 -12.50 16.87 -16.70
N ASP A 256 -12.53 16.70 -18.03
CA ASP A 256 -13.55 15.90 -18.69
C ASP A 256 -13.40 14.41 -18.37
N LEU A 257 -14.28 13.92 -17.48
CA LEU A 257 -14.40 12.50 -17.13
C LEU A 257 -14.53 11.60 -18.37
N ARG A 258 -15.23 12.07 -19.42
CA ARG A 258 -15.39 11.36 -20.69
C ARG A 258 -14.04 11.23 -21.41
N GLY A 259 -13.23 12.28 -21.46
CA GLY A 259 -11.88 12.27 -22.04
C GLY A 259 -10.97 11.26 -21.34
N VAL A 260 -10.96 11.26 -20.00
CA VAL A 260 -10.18 10.32 -19.20
C VAL A 260 -10.56 8.86 -19.50
N TRP A 261 -11.84 8.53 -19.51
CA TRP A 261 -12.28 7.16 -19.78
C TRP A 261 -12.15 6.77 -21.25
N THR A 262 -12.24 7.71 -22.17
CA THR A 262 -11.96 7.48 -23.59
C THR A 262 -10.49 7.13 -23.80
N ARG A 263 -9.58 7.91 -23.22
CA ARG A 263 -8.15 7.61 -23.25
C ARG A 263 -7.85 6.20 -22.75
N ARG A 264 -8.36 5.83 -21.58
CA ARG A 264 -8.19 4.47 -21.02
C ARG A 264 -8.75 3.37 -21.93
N ALA A 265 -9.88 3.62 -22.59
CA ALA A 265 -10.48 2.65 -23.51
C ALA A 265 -9.64 2.48 -24.78
N LEU A 266 -9.09 3.57 -25.32
CA LEU A 266 -8.19 3.56 -26.48
C LEU A 266 -6.89 2.83 -26.18
N GLU A 267 -6.24 3.15 -25.07
CA GLU A 267 -5.01 2.50 -24.60
C GLU A 267 -5.23 0.99 -24.36
N ARG A 268 -6.34 0.62 -23.70
CA ARG A 268 -6.74 -0.79 -23.53
C ARG A 268 -6.98 -1.51 -24.87
N ALA A 269 -7.45 -0.78 -25.88
CA ALA A 269 -7.67 -1.34 -27.22
C ALA A 269 -6.38 -1.42 -28.08
N GLY A 270 -5.23 -0.96 -27.54
CA GLY A 270 -3.94 -0.98 -28.20
C GLY A 270 -3.61 0.29 -29.01
N PHE A 271 -4.36 1.38 -28.85
CA PHE A 271 -4.06 2.64 -29.52
C PHE A 271 -3.15 3.52 -28.64
N ARG A 272 -2.14 4.12 -29.24
CA ARG A 272 -1.36 5.18 -28.61
C ARG A 272 -2.08 6.51 -28.74
N VAL A 273 -2.45 7.14 -27.63
CA VAL A 273 -3.15 8.42 -27.60
C VAL A 273 -2.14 9.57 -27.51
N VAL A 274 -2.19 10.47 -28.49
CA VAL A 274 -1.33 11.67 -28.56
C VAL A 274 -2.17 12.95 -28.45
N ASN A 275 -1.52 14.02 -28.03
CA ASN A 275 -2.16 15.34 -27.93
C ASN A 275 -1.85 16.23 -29.16
N ASP A 276 -0.93 15.79 -30.05
CA ASP A 276 -0.46 16.55 -31.19
C ASP A 276 -1.15 16.09 -32.50
N THR A 277 -1.59 17.05 -33.30
CA THR A 277 -2.27 16.84 -34.60
C THR A 277 -1.34 16.30 -35.70
N GLN A 278 -0.03 16.44 -35.56
CA GLN A 278 0.90 16.12 -36.65
C GLN A 278 1.22 14.62 -36.76
N THR A 279 0.89 13.81 -35.76
CA THR A 279 1.32 12.40 -35.67
C THR A 279 0.15 11.41 -35.80
N ALA A 280 -1.09 11.84 -35.84
CA ALA A 280 -2.24 10.95 -35.89
C ALA A 280 -3.11 11.19 -37.13
N ASN A 281 -3.45 10.11 -37.84
CA ASN A 281 -4.39 10.15 -38.98
C ASN A 281 -5.85 10.10 -38.52
N THR A 282 -6.11 9.76 -37.27
CA THR A 282 -7.44 9.66 -36.69
C THR A 282 -7.58 10.62 -35.51
N HIS A 283 -8.57 11.50 -35.59
CA HIS A 283 -8.87 12.47 -34.53
C HIS A 283 -10.18 12.11 -33.86
N ILE A 284 -10.17 12.11 -32.53
CA ILE A 284 -11.33 11.81 -31.71
C ILE A 284 -11.61 13.02 -30.84
N GLU A 285 -12.79 13.54 -30.90
CA GLU A 285 -13.26 14.65 -30.09
C GLU A 285 -14.40 14.18 -29.18
N THR A 286 -14.27 14.44 -27.86
CA THR A 286 -15.40 14.22 -26.94
C THR A 286 -16.40 15.35 -27.09
N THR A 287 -17.69 15.03 -27.16
CA THR A 287 -18.80 15.98 -27.26
C THR A 287 -19.80 15.74 -26.12
N GLU A 288 -20.77 16.64 -25.92
CA GLU A 288 -21.82 16.44 -24.93
C GLU A 288 -22.66 15.18 -25.18
N GLU A 289 -22.85 14.80 -26.46
CA GLU A 289 -23.70 13.68 -26.87
C GLU A 289 -22.93 12.39 -27.18
N GLY A 290 -21.59 12.40 -27.16
CA GLY A 290 -20.79 11.21 -27.48
C GLY A 290 -19.38 11.54 -27.96
N TRP A 291 -19.00 10.97 -29.10
CA TRP A 291 -17.70 11.11 -29.70
C TRP A 291 -17.82 11.42 -31.18
N ARG A 292 -16.97 12.33 -31.65
CA ARG A 292 -16.79 12.61 -33.07
C ARG A 292 -15.44 12.00 -33.51
N VAL A 293 -15.50 11.13 -34.50
CA VAL A 293 -14.30 10.49 -35.09
C VAL A 293 -14.08 11.06 -36.47
N MET A 294 -12.93 11.60 -36.71
CA MET A 294 -12.49 12.16 -38.00
C MET A 294 -11.30 11.34 -38.50
N ALA A 295 -11.49 10.65 -39.60
CA ALA A 295 -10.46 9.84 -40.26
C ALA A 295 -10.67 9.86 -41.75
N ASP A 296 -9.61 9.97 -42.57
CA ASP A 296 -9.62 9.94 -44.03
C ASP A 296 -10.68 10.89 -44.68
N GLY A 297 -10.82 12.09 -44.10
CA GLY A 297 -11.77 13.08 -44.55
C GLY A 297 -13.25 12.78 -44.22
N THR A 298 -13.52 11.72 -43.50
CA THR A 298 -14.87 11.36 -43.04
C THR A 298 -15.06 11.69 -41.58
N THR A 299 -16.25 12.12 -41.19
CA THR A 299 -16.64 12.39 -39.80
C THR A 299 -17.81 11.50 -39.44
N VAL A 300 -17.65 10.75 -38.34
CA VAL A 300 -18.69 9.84 -37.83
C VAL A 300 -18.94 10.11 -36.37
N HIS A 301 -20.22 10.12 -35.98
CA HIS A 301 -20.62 10.27 -34.58
C HIS A 301 -20.83 8.91 -33.91
N MET A 302 -20.35 8.76 -32.67
CA MET A 302 -20.49 7.56 -31.85
C MET A 302 -21.17 7.90 -30.53
N GLU A 303 -22.17 7.11 -30.17
CA GLU A 303 -22.96 7.28 -28.96
C GLU A 303 -22.40 6.52 -27.75
N SER A 304 -21.44 5.59 -27.99
CA SER A 304 -20.82 4.81 -26.94
C SER A 304 -19.34 4.52 -27.20
N ILE A 305 -18.56 4.35 -26.13
CA ILE A 305 -17.13 3.96 -26.20
C ILE A 305 -16.98 2.60 -26.92
N SER A 306 -17.90 1.67 -26.69
CA SER A 306 -17.83 0.35 -27.34
C SER A 306 -17.90 0.48 -28.86
N ARG A 307 -18.83 1.28 -29.38
CA ARG A 307 -18.95 1.55 -30.84
C ARG A 307 -17.76 2.33 -31.38
N LEU A 308 -17.21 3.26 -30.58
CA LEU A 308 -15.99 3.97 -30.94
C LEU A 308 -14.82 2.99 -31.16
N ILE A 309 -14.58 2.09 -30.21
CA ILE A 309 -13.48 1.11 -30.31
C ILE A 309 -13.70 0.13 -31.46
N GLU A 310 -14.94 -0.34 -31.65
CA GLU A 310 -15.29 -1.22 -32.77
C GLU A 310 -14.98 -0.54 -34.13
N LYS A 311 -15.39 0.72 -34.27
CA LYS A 311 -15.12 1.49 -35.49
C LYS A 311 -13.64 1.67 -35.75
N LEU A 312 -12.85 2.00 -34.75
CA LEU A 312 -11.39 2.19 -34.85
C LEU A 312 -10.63 0.93 -35.24
N ARG A 313 -11.14 -0.25 -34.87
CA ARG A 313 -10.55 -1.54 -35.28
C ARG A 313 -10.82 -1.91 -36.74
N THR A 314 -11.78 -1.22 -37.38
CA THR A 314 -12.13 -1.44 -38.78
C THR A 314 -11.56 -0.37 -39.71
N LEU A 315 -10.90 0.64 -39.19
CA LEU A 315 -10.11 1.64 -39.92
C LEU A 315 -8.67 1.18 -40.06
#